data_fb0d9b88ede3af890d32b99d4288e248
#
_entry.id   fb0d9b88ede3af890d32b99d4288e248
#
_cell.length_a   1.000
_cell.length_b   1.000
_cell.length_c   1.000
_cell.angle_alpha   90.00
_cell.angle_beta   90.00
_cell.angle_gamma   90.00
#
_symmetry.space_group_name_H-M   'P 1'
#
loop_
_entity.id
_entity.type
_entity.pdbx_description
1 polymer ?
#
loop_
_entity_poly.entity_id
_entity_poly.type
_entity_poly.pdbx_seq_one_letter_code
_entity_poly.pdbx_strand_id
1 'polypeptide(L)'
;MHAYRYNLRKFGELPYQLVRCRQFEGQYGLYENVLFNYQWLYAKMSACPLQAVLYDFEDACSHLTDKNVKREITLVADSLRLGGAILAQYPDMLGPQLLGRLLSEVDNNNNIKNLLRQCDEEGLRQNALIPTYHCMHTPGGPLKYSLEGHPFAVFAFKLTPDFRYIVSVSNKFITWDVSTSDLARTVYPGVEGLMMDIRISPDNKFVSAYTNNSQTILLNTLVSEFVVIDSPLESDEHVQGICLLDTNLIIFGQTTWVFFDLTGKQQEKRKISRDDYILVIVMESKTDYSIIYWSGDMAKPAMAIETYKVCS
;
A
#
# COMPACT_ATOMS: atom_id res chain seq x y z
N MET A 1 27.44 -1.36 20.62
CA MET A 1 27.07 -1.27 19.20
C MET A 1 28.09 -0.45 18.47
N HIS A 2 28.90 -1.04 17.60
CA HIS A 2 29.79 -0.28 16.72
C HIS A 2 28.92 0.36 15.62
N ALA A 3 28.83 1.68 15.59
CA ALA A 3 28.18 2.39 14.51
C ALA A 3 29.01 2.21 13.23
N TYR A 4 28.58 1.36 12.33
CA TYR A 4 29.20 1.25 11.00
C TYR A 4 29.01 2.58 10.25
N ARG A 5 30.10 3.19 9.82
CA ARG A 5 30.07 4.36 8.94
C ARG A 5 30.05 3.86 7.50
N TYR A 6 28.91 3.97 6.85
CA TYR A 6 28.76 3.61 5.44
C TYR A 6 29.22 4.76 4.52
N ASN A 7 29.87 4.41 3.43
CA ASN A 7 30.23 5.37 2.40
C ASN A 7 29.07 5.51 1.41
N LEU A 8 28.15 6.43 1.69
CA LEU A 8 26.96 6.66 0.87
C LEU A 8 27.28 7.06 -0.57
N ARG A 9 28.38 7.80 -0.78
CA ARG A 9 28.84 8.15 -2.11
C ARG A 9 29.21 6.92 -2.93
N LYS A 10 29.91 5.96 -2.32
CA LYS A 10 30.23 4.67 -2.96
C LYS A 10 28.97 3.91 -3.36
N PHE A 11 27.95 3.91 -2.51
CA PHE A 11 26.67 3.23 -2.82
C PHE A 11 25.90 3.87 -3.98
N GLY A 12 26.00 5.18 -4.17
CA GLY A 12 25.36 5.88 -5.29
C GLY A 12 26.17 5.81 -6.58
N GLU A 13 27.49 6.01 -6.49
CA GLU A 13 28.33 6.20 -7.68
C GLU A 13 28.84 4.88 -8.29
N LEU A 14 29.25 3.90 -7.48
CA LEU A 14 29.91 2.69 -7.99
C LEU A 14 28.99 1.88 -8.94
N PRO A 15 27.73 1.55 -8.59
CA PRO A 15 26.86 0.83 -9.51
C PRO A 15 26.64 1.59 -10.83
N TYR A 16 26.38 2.89 -10.73
CA TYR A 16 26.21 3.78 -11.88
C TYR A 16 27.42 3.76 -12.82
N GLN A 17 28.64 3.90 -12.28
CA GLN A 17 29.86 3.90 -13.07
C GLN A 17 30.10 2.54 -13.75
N LEU A 18 29.90 1.44 -13.04
CA LEU A 18 30.07 0.10 -13.60
C LEU A 18 29.11 -0.15 -14.76
N VAL A 19 27.86 0.30 -14.66
CA VAL A 19 26.88 0.22 -15.75
C VAL A 19 27.33 1.06 -16.95
N ARG A 20 27.73 2.31 -16.74
CA ARG A 20 28.16 3.22 -17.84
C ARG A 20 29.45 2.78 -18.50
N CYS A 21 30.39 2.21 -17.74
CA CYS A 21 31.61 1.62 -18.29
C CYS A 21 31.40 0.23 -18.90
N ARG A 22 30.18 -0.32 -18.85
CA ARG A 22 29.82 -1.69 -19.31
C ARG A 22 30.68 -2.77 -18.63
N GLN A 23 31.09 -2.53 -17.39
CA GLN A 23 31.86 -3.49 -16.62
C GLN A 23 30.91 -4.37 -15.79
N PHE A 24 30.29 -5.35 -16.46
CA PHE A 24 29.28 -6.19 -15.85
C PHE A 24 29.88 -7.41 -15.15
N GLU A 25 30.88 -8.04 -15.73
CA GLU A 25 31.49 -9.30 -15.30
C GLU A 25 32.92 -9.13 -14.80
N GLY A 26 33.43 -10.16 -14.10
CA GLY A 26 34.80 -10.25 -13.64
C GLY A 26 35.03 -9.70 -12.23
N GLN A 27 36.24 -9.85 -11.71
CA GLN A 27 36.60 -9.54 -10.32
C GLN A 27 36.15 -8.15 -9.83
N TYR A 28 36.03 -7.20 -10.74
CA TYR A 28 35.58 -5.82 -10.44
C TYR A 28 34.25 -5.50 -11.14
N GLY A 29 33.51 -6.53 -11.57
CA GLY A 29 32.26 -6.37 -12.30
C GLY A 29 31.07 -6.04 -11.41
N LEU A 30 30.00 -5.56 -12.05
CA LEU A 30 28.75 -5.20 -11.39
C LEU A 30 28.07 -6.41 -10.74
N TYR A 31 28.12 -7.58 -11.40
CA TYR A 31 27.44 -8.77 -10.90
C TYR A 31 28.02 -9.24 -9.57
N GLU A 32 29.31 -9.49 -9.52
CA GLU A 32 29.98 -10.07 -8.35
C GLU A 32 30.15 -9.09 -7.19
N ASN A 33 30.19 -7.79 -7.47
CA ASN A 33 30.49 -6.78 -6.43
C ASN A 33 29.26 -5.99 -5.97
N VAL A 34 28.14 -6.05 -6.73
CA VAL A 34 26.95 -5.25 -6.44
C VAL A 34 25.69 -6.12 -6.47
N LEU A 35 25.22 -6.55 -7.65
CA LEU A 35 23.87 -7.09 -7.81
C LEU A 35 23.71 -8.48 -7.19
N PHE A 36 24.72 -9.33 -7.24
CA PHE A 36 24.70 -10.67 -6.67
C PHE A 36 25.71 -10.81 -5.52
N ASN A 37 25.92 -9.71 -4.77
CA ASN A 37 26.81 -9.68 -3.60
C ASN A 37 25.97 -9.41 -2.34
N TYR A 38 25.90 -10.43 -1.47
CA TYR A 38 25.14 -10.34 -0.24
C TYR A 38 25.59 -9.19 0.67
N GLN A 39 26.90 -9.05 0.88
CA GLN A 39 27.46 -8.02 1.78
C GLN A 39 27.18 -6.61 1.25
N TRP A 40 27.23 -6.41 -0.08
CA TRP A 40 26.87 -5.12 -0.69
C TRP A 40 25.38 -4.82 -0.51
N LEU A 41 24.51 -5.76 -0.84
CA LEU A 41 23.08 -5.60 -0.72
C LEU A 41 22.67 -5.31 0.73
N TYR A 42 23.19 -6.09 1.68
CA TYR A 42 22.97 -5.89 3.10
C TYR A 42 23.43 -4.51 3.57
N ALA A 43 24.66 -4.12 3.24
CA ALA A 43 25.23 -2.84 3.64
C ALA A 43 24.44 -1.66 3.03
N LYS A 44 24.08 -1.74 1.75
CA LYS A 44 23.30 -0.68 1.09
C LYS A 44 21.89 -0.57 1.65
N MET A 45 21.21 -1.67 1.92
CA MET A 45 19.87 -1.66 2.56
C MET A 45 19.89 -1.15 4.00
N SER A 46 20.99 -1.41 4.73
CA SER A 46 21.16 -0.86 6.08
C SER A 46 21.42 0.64 6.12
N ALA A 47 21.86 1.22 5.00
CA ALA A 47 22.26 2.63 4.91
C ALA A 47 21.36 3.50 4.03
N CYS A 48 20.59 2.89 3.12
CA CYS A 48 19.79 3.57 2.11
C CYS A 48 18.36 2.95 2.06
N PRO A 49 17.37 3.69 1.61
CA PRO A 49 16.04 3.13 1.32
C PRO A 49 16.13 2.00 0.29
N LEU A 50 15.23 1.02 0.40
CA LEU A 50 15.17 -0.12 -0.54
C LEU A 50 15.10 0.34 -2.00
N GLN A 51 14.39 1.43 -2.27
CA GLN A 51 14.28 1.99 -3.63
C GLN A 51 15.64 2.32 -4.25
N ALA A 52 16.61 2.79 -3.45
CA ALA A 52 17.96 3.06 -3.94
C ALA A 52 18.70 1.77 -4.35
N VAL A 53 18.38 0.64 -3.72
CA VAL A 53 18.90 -0.67 -4.11
C VAL A 53 18.24 -1.14 -5.41
N LEU A 54 16.90 -1.05 -5.49
CA LEU A 54 16.13 -1.45 -6.67
C LEU A 54 16.52 -0.66 -7.92
N TYR A 55 16.86 0.62 -7.75
CA TYR A 55 17.35 1.46 -8.85
C TYR A 55 18.60 0.90 -9.53
N ASP A 56 19.55 0.30 -8.78
CA ASP A 56 20.75 -0.32 -9.36
C ASP A 56 20.36 -1.48 -10.29
N PHE A 57 19.36 -2.28 -9.90
CA PHE A 57 18.88 -3.40 -10.71
C PHE A 57 18.16 -2.91 -11.96
N GLU A 58 17.34 -1.88 -11.86
CA GLU A 58 16.61 -1.28 -12.97
C GLU A 58 17.54 -0.61 -13.97
N ASP A 59 18.53 0.16 -13.49
CA ASP A 59 19.55 0.79 -14.34
C ASP A 59 20.39 -0.26 -15.06
N ALA A 60 20.82 -1.32 -14.38
CA ALA A 60 21.52 -2.44 -14.99
C ALA A 60 20.67 -3.13 -16.08
N CYS A 61 19.40 -3.46 -15.77
CA CYS A 61 18.49 -4.09 -16.72
C CYS A 61 18.28 -3.26 -17.99
N SER A 62 18.28 -1.92 -17.88
CA SER A 62 18.10 -1.04 -19.04
C SER A 62 19.27 -1.07 -20.03
N HIS A 63 20.49 -1.38 -19.55
CA HIS A 63 21.73 -1.37 -20.33
C HIS A 63 22.23 -2.74 -20.76
N LEU A 64 21.68 -3.81 -20.22
CA LEU A 64 22.03 -5.18 -20.58
C LEU A 64 21.33 -5.64 -21.85
N THR A 65 21.97 -6.58 -22.58
CA THR A 65 21.42 -7.24 -23.76
C THR A 65 21.11 -8.72 -23.52
N ASP A 66 21.83 -9.36 -22.61
CA ASP A 66 21.63 -10.77 -22.27
C ASP A 66 20.29 -10.99 -21.54
N LYS A 67 19.41 -11.77 -22.16
CA LYS A 67 18.09 -12.06 -21.62
C LYS A 67 18.12 -12.93 -20.36
N ASN A 68 19.08 -13.85 -20.26
CA ASN A 68 19.19 -14.75 -19.11
C ASN A 68 19.60 -13.98 -17.86
N VAL A 69 20.64 -13.17 -17.99
CA VAL A 69 21.12 -12.31 -16.89
C VAL A 69 20.07 -11.27 -16.50
N LYS A 70 19.37 -10.67 -17.49
CA LYS A 70 18.21 -9.79 -17.18
C LYS A 70 17.16 -10.51 -16.34
N ARG A 71 16.85 -11.76 -16.68
CA ARG A 71 15.91 -12.56 -15.90
C ARG A 71 16.40 -12.77 -14.46
N GLU A 72 17.66 -13.14 -14.27
CA GLU A 72 18.25 -13.33 -12.93
C GLU A 72 18.17 -12.02 -12.12
N ILE A 73 18.56 -10.89 -12.70
CA ILE A 73 18.52 -9.57 -12.07
C ILE A 73 17.08 -9.20 -11.69
N THR A 74 16.12 -9.44 -12.59
CA THR A 74 14.70 -9.17 -12.33
C THR A 74 14.15 -10.03 -11.19
N LEU A 75 14.51 -11.33 -11.16
CA LEU A 75 14.08 -12.22 -10.10
C LEU A 75 14.59 -11.77 -8.72
N VAL A 76 15.86 -11.34 -8.63
CA VAL A 76 16.41 -10.81 -7.37
C VAL A 76 15.71 -9.50 -6.99
N ALA A 77 15.54 -8.57 -7.93
CA ALA A 77 14.84 -7.30 -7.67
C ALA A 77 13.39 -7.54 -7.21
N ASP A 78 12.65 -8.44 -7.86
CA ASP A 78 11.27 -8.79 -7.46
C ASP A 78 11.25 -9.47 -6.08
N SER A 79 12.25 -10.27 -5.74
CA SER A 79 12.39 -10.86 -4.39
C SER A 79 12.58 -9.79 -3.31
N LEU A 80 13.42 -8.79 -3.60
CA LEU A 80 13.62 -7.65 -2.69
C LEU A 80 12.34 -6.80 -2.56
N ARG A 81 11.60 -6.58 -3.65
CA ARG A 81 10.31 -5.87 -3.63
C ARG A 81 9.29 -6.61 -2.77
N LEU A 82 9.13 -7.92 -2.97
CA LEU A 82 8.20 -8.74 -2.21
C LEU A 82 8.54 -8.80 -0.71
N GLY A 83 9.82 -8.69 -0.35
CA GLY A 83 10.29 -8.61 1.04
C GLY A 83 10.39 -7.18 1.58
N GLY A 84 10.01 -6.17 0.81
CA GLY A 84 10.34 -4.76 1.04
C GLY A 84 9.97 -4.23 2.41
N ALA A 85 8.76 -4.50 2.87
CA ALA A 85 8.28 -4.05 4.18
C ALA A 85 9.11 -4.62 5.34
N ILE A 86 9.49 -5.90 5.24
CA ILE A 86 10.33 -6.56 6.25
C ILE A 86 11.77 -6.04 6.17
N LEU A 87 12.32 -5.96 4.97
CA LEU A 87 13.71 -5.55 4.74
C LEU A 87 13.99 -4.09 5.11
N ALA A 88 12.99 -3.21 4.98
CA ALA A 88 13.10 -1.82 5.41
C ALA A 88 13.25 -1.67 6.93
N GLN A 89 12.68 -2.59 7.71
CA GLN A 89 12.76 -2.59 9.16
C GLN A 89 13.91 -3.47 9.69
N TYR A 90 14.13 -4.60 9.02
CA TYR A 90 15.05 -5.66 9.44
C TYR A 90 15.94 -6.11 8.27
N PRO A 91 16.99 -5.35 7.91
CA PRO A 91 17.93 -5.73 6.84
C PRO A 91 18.58 -7.10 7.07
N ASP A 92 18.70 -7.54 8.32
CA ASP A 92 19.22 -8.86 8.71
C ASP A 92 18.39 -10.03 8.14
N MET A 93 17.14 -9.77 7.75
CA MET A 93 16.26 -10.75 7.12
C MET A 93 16.54 -10.94 5.62
N LEU A 94 17.57 -10.28 5.05
CA LEU A 94 17.90 -10.40 3.62
C LEU A 94 18.15 -11.84 3.20
N GLY A 95 18.98 -12.58 3.95
CA GLY A 95 19.28 -13.99 3.65
C GLY A 95 18.02 -14.87 3.64
N PRO A 96 17.24 -14.90 4.73
CA PRO A 96 15.97 -15.63 4.78
C PRO A 96 14.98 -15.24 3.67
N GLN A 97 14.84 -13.97 3.33
CA GLN A 97 13.92 -13.51 2.28
C GLN A 97 14.36 -13.98 0.88
N LEU A 98 15.65 -13.88 0.55
CA LEU A 98 16.18 -14.35 -0.73
C LEU A 98 16.10 -15.87 -0.85
N LEU A 99 16.53 -16.62 0.18
CA LEU A 99 16.47 -18.09 0.20
C LEU A 99 15.02 -18.58 0.08
N GLY A 100 14.11 -18.08 0.93
CA GLY A 100 12.72 -18.51 0.90
C GLY A 100 11.99 -18.30 -0.41
N ARG A 101 12.46 -17.35 -1.27
CA ARG A 101 11.83 -17.01 -2.55
C ARG A 101 12.54 -17.55 -3.77
N LEU A 102 13.88 -17.70 -3.74
CA LEU A 102 14.69 -18.00 -4.92
C LEU A 102 15.22 -19.42 -4.96
N LEU A 103 15.05 -20.23 -3.91
CA LEU A 103 15.53 -21.63 -3.89
C LEU A 103 15.00 -22.46 -5.08
N SER A 104 13.80 -22.21 -5.57
CA SER A 104 13.23 -22.86 -6.75
C SER A 104 13.88 -22.44 -8.07
N GLU A 105 14.64 -21.36 -8.10
CA GLU A 105 15.25 -20.79 -9.31
C GLU A 105 16.74 -21.14 -9.46
N VAL A 106 17.31 -21.94 -8.56
CA VAL A 106 18.77 -22.21 -8.49
C VAL A 106 19.29 -23.00 -9.69
N ASP A 107 18.50 -23.96 -10.21
CA ASP A 107 18.99 -24.96 -11.19
C ASP A 107 19.43 -24.33 -12.54
N ASN A 108 18.85 -23.20 -12.91
CA ASN A 108 19.08 -22.58 -14.20
C ASN A 108 19.75 -21.19 -14.11
N ASN A 109 20.17 -20.74 -12.91
CA ASN A 109 20.59 -19.38 -12.66
C ASN A 109 21.86 -19.35 -11.80
N ASN A 110 23.02 -19.26 -12.43
CA ASN A 110 24.32 -19.35 -11.75
C ASN A 110 24.59 -18.18 -10.79
N ASN A 111 24.20 -16.96 -11.17
CA ASN A 111 24.41 -15.80 -10.29
C ASN A 111 23.52 -15.86 -9.06
N ILE A 112 22.25 -16.29 -9.22
CA ILE A 112 21.35 -16.55 -8.10
C ILE A 112 21.90 -17.63 -7.18
N LYS A 113 22.39 -18.74 -7.75
CA LYS A 113 23.01 -19.83 -6.98
C LYS A 113 24.18 -19.32 -6.11
N ASN A 114 25.05 -18.49 -6.67
CA ASN A 114 26.15 -17.89 -5.93
C ASN A 114 25.68 -16.94 -4.83
N LEU A 115 24.66 -16.11 -5.13
CA LEU A 115 24.08 -15.22 -4.12
C LEU A 115 23.45 -15.99 -2.97
N LEU A 116 22.68 -17.04 -3.26
CA LEU A 116 22.04 -17.86 -2.21
C LEU A 116 23.07 -18.62 -1.35
N ARG A 117 24.20 -19.06 -1.92
CA ARG A 117 25.29 -19.62 -1.13
C ARG A 117 25.86 -18.59 -0.14
N GLN A 118 26.05 -17.35 -0.56
CA GLN A 118 26.48 -16.27 0.34
C GLN A 118 25.42 -16.02 1.44
N CYS A 119 24.11 -16.05 1.09
CA CYS A 119 23.04 -15.91 2.07
C CYS A 119 23.06 -17.01 3.13
N ASP A 120 23.34 -18.25 2.74
CA ASP A 120 23.42 -19.38 3.66
C ASP A 120 24.65 -19.23 4.61
N GLU A 121 25.81 -18.93 4.07
CA GLU A 121 27.03 -18.71 4.83
C GLU A 121 26.92 -17.54 5.84
N GLU A 122 26.35 -16.42 5.43
CA GLU A 122 26.18 -15.23 6.30
C GLU A 122 25.01 -15.38 7.27
N GLY A 123 23.91 -16.04 6.87
CA GLY A 123 22.78 -16.31 7.76
C GLY A 123 23.14 -17.15 8.97
N LEU A 124 24.07 -18.10 8.81
CA LEU A 124 24.61 -18.89 9.94
C LEU A 124 25.36 -18.01 10.95
N ARG A 125 25.98 -16.90 10.50
CA ARG A 125 26.69 -15.95 11.36
C ARG A 125 25.75 -15.00 12.11
N GLN A 126 24.59 -14.72 11.55
CA GLN A 126 23.63 -13.74 12.08
C GLN A 126 22.56 -14.35 12.99
N ASN A 127 22.61 -15.66 13.28
CA ASN A 127 21.62 -16.40 14.07
C ASN A 127 20.18 -16.29 13.49
N ALA A 128 20.05 -16.16 12.18
CA ALA A 128 18.77 -16.11 11.49
C ALA A 128 18.23 -17.53 11.22
N LEU A 129 16.91 -17.68 11.22
CA LEU A 129 16.26 -18.89 10.72
C LEU A 129 16.36 -18.93 9.20
N ILE A 130 17.07 -19.91 8.67
CA ILE A 130 17.32 -20.06 7.24
C ILE A 130 16.34 -21.07 6.65
N PRO A 131 15.53 -20.70 5.66
CA PRO A 131 14.69 -21.65 4.93
C PRO A 131 15.53 -22.67 4.16
N THR A 132 15.27 -23.96 4.36
CA THR A 132 15.86 -25.05 3.59
C THR A 132 15.04 -25.45 2.37
N TYR A 133 13.80 -24.95 2.29
CA TYR A 133 12.87 -25.16 1.19
C TYR A 133 12.28 -23.85 0.74
N HIS A 134 11.82 -23.79 -0.52
CA HIS A 134 10.99 -22.71 -1.00
C HIS A 134 9.71 -22.63 -0.17
N CYS A 135 9.51 -21.50 0.52
CA CYS A 135 8.39 -21.34 1.47
C CYS A 135 7.69 -19.98 1.38
N MET A 136 8.12 -19.12 0.46
CA MET A 136 7.56 -17.79 0.25
C MET A 136 7.11 -17.62 -1.21
N HIS A 137 6.32 -16.58 -1.48
CA HIS A 137 5.91 -16.25 -2.86
C HIS A 137 7.12 -16.09 -3.78
N THR A 138 7.10 -16.81 -4.90
CA THR A 138 8.14 -16.75 -5.94
C THR A 138 8.11 -15.39 -6.66
N PRO A 139 9.28 -14.83 -6.97
CA PRO A 139 9.37 -13.64 -7.81
C PRO A 139 8.99 -13.93 -9.26
N GLY A 140 8.76 -12.87 -10.05
CA GLY A 140 8.40 -12.99 -11.47
C GLY A 140 6.93 -13.32 -11.74
N GLY A 141 6.12 -13.58 -10.70
CA GLY A 141 4.68 -13.81 -10.80
C GLY A 141 3.87 -12.50 -10.91
N PRO A 142 2.53 -12.60 -10.89
CA PRO A 142 1.64 -11.44 -10.91
C PRO A 142 1.72 -10.60 -9.62
N LEU A 143 2.09 -11.19 -8.48
CA LEU A 143 2.32 -10.48 -7.24
C LEU A 143 3.64 -9.70 -7.35
N LYS A 144 3.55 -8.37 -7.27
CA LYS A 144 4.72 -7.49 -7.37
C LYS A 144 5.14 -6.92 -6.02
N TYR A 145 4.17 -6.60 -5.16
CA TYR A 145 4.40 -5.97 -3.87
C TYR A 145 3.50 -6.56 -2.79
N SER A 146 3.98 -6.54 -1.56
CA SER A 146 3.20 -6.79 -0.36
C SER A 146 3.25 -5.53 0.50
N LEU A 147 2.10 -4.91 0.75
CA LEU A 147 1.97 -3.69 1.54
C LEU A 147 1.69 -4.07 3.00
N GLU A 148 2.74 -4.16 3.81
CA GLU A 148 2.66 -4.60 5.19
C GLU A 148 2.77 -3.41 6.15
N GLY A 149 1.87 -3.31 7.12
CA GLY A 149 1.88 -2.21 8.10
C GLY A 149 0.64 -2.09 8.96
N HIS A 150 -0.46 -2.74 8.57
CA HIS A 150 -1.64 -2.83 9.42
C HIS A 150 -1.50 -3.98 10.44
N PRO A 151 -1.77 -3.71 11.74
CA PRO A 151 -1.73 -4.77 12.77
C PRO A 151 -2.97 -5.68 12.76
N PHE A 152 -4.05 -5.24 12.10
CA PHE A 152 -5.32 -5.96 11.97
C PHE A 152 -5.72 -6.09 10.52
N ALA A 153 -6.78 -6.86 10.25
CA ALA A 153 -7.33 -7.03 8.91
C ALA A 153 -7.66 -5.69 8.24
N VAL A 154 -7.32 -5.57 6.96
CA VAL A 154 -7.70 -4.43 6.12
C VAL A 154 -9.07 -4.71 5.53
N PHE A 155 -10.07 -3.89 5.86
CA PHE A 155 -11.45 -4.05 5.38
C PHE A 155 -11.72 -3.26 4.11
N ALA A 156 -11.04 -2.13 3.95
CA ALA A 156 -11.20 -1.31 2.76
C ALA A 156 -9.90 -0.63 2.34
N PHE A 157 -9.78 -0.41 1.04
CA PHE A 157 -8.75 0.41 0.43
C PHE A 157 -9.29 1.10 -0.81
N LYS A 158 -8.70 2.23 -1.16
CA LYS A 158 -9.00 2.99 -2.37
C LYS A 158 -7.73 3.54 -2.98
N LEU A 159 -7.71 3.56 -4.31
CA LEU A 159 -6.70 4.27 -5.08
C LEU A 159 -7.13 5.75 -5.17
N THR A 160 -6.18 6.67 -5.00
CA THR A 160 -6.44 8.10 -5.20
C THR A 160 -6.80 8.39 -6.65
N PRO A 161 -7.65 9.40 -6.93
CA PRO A 161 -8.05 9.77 -8.29
C PRO A 161 -6.90 10.07 -9.26
N ASP A 162 -5.73 10.50 -8.76
CA ASP A 162 -4.51 10.70 -9.53
C ASP A 162 -3.67 9.42 -9.74
N PHE A 163 -4.13 8.27 -9.22
CA PHE A 163 -3.49 6.96 -9.28
C PHE A 163 -2.11 6.89 -8.62
N ARG A 164 -1.75 7.88 -7.80
CA ARG A 164 -0.43 7.97 -7.17
C ARG A 164 -0.35 7.21 -5.85
N TYR A 165 -1.43 7.20 -5.09
CA TYR A 165 -1.45 6.59 -3.76
C TYR A 165 -2.58 5.59 -3.60
N ILE A 166 -2.34 4.56 -2.76
CA ILE A 166 -3.37 3.72 -2.19
C ILE A 166 -3.56 4.14 -0.74
N VAL A 167 -4.80 4.37 -0.33
CA VAL A 167 -5.16 4.58 1.08
C VAL A 167 -5.89 3.34 1.55
N SER A 168 -5.38 2.71 2.60
CA SER A 168 -5.95 1.52 3.23
C SER A 168 -6.33 1.80 4.67
N VAL A 169 -7.37 1.13 5.17
CA VAL A 169 -7.91 1.34 6.52
C VAL A 169 -8.11 0.05 7.29
N SER A 170 -7.85 0.12 8.56
CA SER A 170 -8.13 -0.88 9.58
C SER A 170 -8.48 -0.16 10.88
N ASN A 171 -7.56 -0.07 11.86
CA ASN A 171 -7.65 0.83 13.02
C ASN A 171 -6.92 2.17 12.80
N LYS A 172 -6.29 2.31 11.65
CA LYS A 172 -5.54 3.50 11.21
C LYS A 172 -5.63 3.65 9.70
N PHE A 173 -5.35 4.87 9.22
CA PHE A 173 -5.14 5.10 7.79
C PHE A 173 -3.66 4.88 7.46
N ILE A 174 -3.39 4.14 6.39
CA ILE A 174 -2.06 4.06 5.79
C ILE A 174 -2.17 4.47 4.33
N THR A 175 -1.28 5.39 3.94
CA THR A 175 -1.13 5.82 2.55
C THR A 175 0.15 5.22 1.99
N TRP A 176 0.06 4.56 0.86
CA TRP A 176 1.14 3.88 0.16
C TRP A 176 1.39 4.56 -1.19
N ASP A 177 2.64 4.82 -1.51
CA ASP A 177 3.01 5.27 -2.86
C ASP A 177 2.97 4.09 -3.82
N VAL A 178 2.18 4.20 -4.89
CA VAL A 178 1.97 3.11 -5.87
C VAL A 178 3.24 2.78 -6.64
N SER A 179 4.08 3.78 -6.89
CA SER A 179 5.29 3.62 -7.71
C SER A 179 6.41 2.92 -6.96
N THR A 180 6.58 3.23 -5.67
CA THR A 180 7.67 2.69 -4.84
C THR A 180 7.20 1.59 -3.88
N SER A 181 5.87 1.50 -3.64
CA SER A 181 5.25 0.65 -2.62
C SER A 181 5.67 0.99 -1.18
N ASP A 182 6.28 2.16 -0.99
CA ASP A 182 6.68 2.64 0.32
C ASP A 182 5.48 3.18 1.09
N LEU A 183 5.58 3.08 2.41
CA LEU A 183 4.66 3.74 3.32
C LEU A 183 4.90 5.25 3.27
N ALA A 184 3.96 5.99 2.67
CA ALA A 184 4.06 7.44 2.56
C ALA A 184 3.58 8.15 3.83
N ARG A 185 2.52 7.63 4.47
CA ARG A 185 1.93 8.25 5.67
C ARG A 185 1.13 7.25 6.50
N THR A 186 1.10 7.49 7.82
CA THR A 186 0.21 6.80 8.76
C THR A 186 -0.52 7.82 9.62
N VAL A 187 -1.84 7.69 9.78
CA VAL A 187 -2.66 8.52 10.66
C VAL A 187 -3.47 7.63 11.61
N TYR A 188 -3.35 7.90 12.90
CA TYR A 188 -4.09 7.21 13.96
C TYR A 188 -5.20 8.12 14.47
N PRO A 189 -6.48 7.88 14.14
CA PRO A 189 -7.57 8.74 14.63
C PRO A 189 -7.95 8.48 16.10
N GLY A 190 -7.43 7.41 16.70
CA GLY A 190 -7.72 7.07 18.10
C GLY A 190 -9.17 6.67 18.36
N VAL A 191 -9.90 6.26 17.33
CA VAL A 191 -11.29 5.80 17.44
C VAL A 191 -11.35 4.33 17.86
N GLU A 192 -12.42 3.99 18.56
CA GLU A 192 -12.72 2.60 18.90
C GLU A 192 -13.32 1.87 17.69
N GLY A 193 -12.89 0.62 17.49
CA GLY A 193 -13.37 -0.22 16.39
C GLY A 193 -12.52 -0.18 15.14
N LEU A 194 -12.98 -0.89 14.12
CA LEU A 194 -12.29 -1.04 12.85
C LEU A 194 -13.02 -0.25 11.76
N MET A 195 -12.27 0.42 10.91
CA MET A 195 -12.82 1.16 9.77
C MET A 195 -13.26 0.19 8.67
N MET A 196 -14.52 0.29 8.25
CA MET A 196 -15.19 -0.69 7.38
C MET A 196 -15.19 -0.28 5.92
N ASP A 197 -15.23 1.00 5.62
CA ASP A 197 -15.21 1.53 4.24
C ASP A 197 -14.42 2.83 4.19
N ILE A 198 -14.02 3.23 2.98
CA ILE A 198 -13.23 4.43 2.73
C ILE A 198 -13.73 5.15 1.47
N ARG A 199 -13.75 6.47 1.52
CA ARG A 199 -13.98 7.36 0.38
C ARG A 199 -12.88 8.41 0.32
N ILE A 200 -12.51 8.78 -0.91
CA ILE A 200 -11.53 9.83 -1.21
C ILE A 200 -12.24 10.89 -2.03
N SER A 201 -12.04 12.16 -1.69
CA SER A 201 -12.60 13.26 -2.47
C SER A 201 -11.98 13.33 -3.87
N PRO A 202 -12.71 13.76 -4.90
CA PRO A 202 -12.20 13.88 -6.27
C PRO A 202 -10.94 14.74 -6.40
N ASP A 203 -10.77 15.73 -5.52
CA ASP A 203 -9.62 16.62 -5.49
C ASP A 203 -8.44 16.09 -4.64
N ASN A 204 -8.52 14.87 -4.12
CA ASN A 204 -7.53 14.21 -3.25
C ASN A 204 -7.25 14.90 -1.89
N LYS A 205 -8.03 15.92 -1.51
CA LYS A 205 -7.76 16.66 -0.27
C LYS A 205 -8.35 16.02 0.98
N PHE A 206 -9.39 15.22 0.82
CA PHE A 206 -10.08 14.59 1.93
C PHE A 206 -10.23 13.09 1.75
N VAL A 207 -10.14 12.41 2.87
CA VAL A 207 -10.43 10.97 2.98
C VAL A 207 -11.42 10.78 4.12
N SER A 208 -12.47 10.01 3.91
CA SER A 208 -13.42 9.66 4.95
C SER A 208 -13.53 8.16 5.10
N ALA A 209 -13.68 7.70 6.35
CA ALA A 209 -13.94 6.30 6.68
C ALA A 209 -14.95 6.22 7.82
N TYR A 210 -15.74 5.15 7.90
CA TYR A 210 -16.57 4.90 9.08
C TYR A 210 -16.18 3.59 9.77
N THR A 211 -16.45 3.53 11.08
CA THR A 211 -16.14 2.36 11.90
C THR A 211 -17.37 1.47 12.10
N ASN A 212 -17.12 0.23 12.50
CA ASN A 212 -18.18 -0.69 12.93
C ASN A 212 -18.98 -0.17 14.17
N ASN A 213 -18.45 0.83 14.87
CA ASN A 213 -19.15 1.51 15.99
C ASN A 213 -19.86 2.78 15.52
N SER A 214 -20.13 2.92 14.22
CA SER A 214 -20.83 4.06 13.60
C SER A 214 -20.18 5.43 13.78
N GLN A 215 -18.90 5.50 14.16
CA GLN A 215 -18.12 6.73 14.11
C GLN A 215 -17.60 6.95 12.68
N THR A 216 -17.63 8.19 12.23
CA THR A 216 -17.08 8.56 10.92
C THR A 216 -15.90 9.50 11.11
N ILE A 217 -14.81 9.22 10.43
CA ILE A 217 -13.59 10.02 10.43
C ILE A 217 -13.50 10.77 9.11
N LEU A 218 -13.29 12.07 9.16
CA LEU A 218 -12.97 12.92 8.02
C LEU A 218 -11.55 13.45 8.19
N LEU A 219 -10.63 12.99 7.33
CA LEU A 219 -9.21 13.31 7.35
C LEU A 219 -8.89 14.30 6.23
N ASN A 220 -8.28 15.43 6.56
CA ASN A 220 -7.65 16.33 5.61
C ASN A 220 -6.24 15.79 5.27
N THR A 221 -6.02 15.41 4.02
CA THR A 221 -4.76 14.77 3.59
C THR A 221 -3.59 15.75 3.54
N LEU A 222 -3.84 17.06 3.38
CA LEU A 222 -2.79 18.06 3.24
C LEU A 222 -2.10 18.36 4.59
N VAL A 223 -2.89 18.49 5.65
CA VAL A 223 -2.41 18.87 6.99
C VAL A 223 -2.40 17.70 7.98
N SER A 224 -2.93 16.54 7.61
CA SER A 224 -3.10 15.36 8.48
C SER A 224 -4.00 15.60 9.70
N GLU A 225 -4.83 16.63 9.66
CA GLU A 225 -5.85 16.87 10.67
C GLU A 225 -7.10 16.07 10.36
N PHE A 226 -7.79 15.62 11.38
CA PHE A 226 -9.02 14.86 11.23
C PHE A 226 -10.08 15.30 12.22
N VAL A 227 -11.33 15.05 11.84
CA VAL A 227 -12.51 15.23 12.68
C VAL A 227 -13.19 13.89 12.85
N VAL A 228 -13.58 13.57 14.07
CA VAL A 228 -14.40 12.39 14.37
C VAL A 228 -15.83 12.84 14.57
N ILE A 229 -16.73 12.23 13.81
CA ILE A 229 -18.17 12.49 13.87
C ILE A 229 -18.79 11.25 14.51
N ASP A 230 -19.33 11.39 15.70
CA ASP A 230 -20.14 10.32 16.33
C ASP A 230 -21.42 10.12 15.53
N SER A 231 -22.04 8.95 15.66
CA SER A 231 -23.19 8.58 14.83
C SER A 231 -24.23 9.70 14.76
N PRO A 232 -24.47 10.29 13.58
CA PRO A 232 -25.44 11.36 13.41
C PRO A 232 -26.85 10.82 13.16
N LEU A 233 -26.97 9.51 13.07
CA LEU A 233 -28.20 8.79 12.75
C LEU A 233 -29.08 8.64 13.99
N GLU A 234 -30.24 8.05 13.83
CA GLU A 234 -31.14 7.75 14.94
C GLU A 234 -30.58 6.58 15.79
N SER A 235 -31.02 6.44 17.02
CA SER A 235 -30.46 5.48 17.99
C SER A 235 -30.60 4.01 17.56
N ASP A 236 -31.50 3.73 16.64
CA ASP A 236 -31.79 2.40 16.07
C ASP A 236 -31.13 2.16 14.72
N GLU A 237 -30.43 3.17 14.16
CA GLU A 237 -29.75 3.07 12.88
C GLU A 237 -28.22 3.06 13.04
N HIS A 238 -27.58 2.19 12.27
CA HIS A 238 -26.12 2.15 12.13
C HIS A 238 -25.69 2.79 10.81
N VAL A 239 -24.48 3.33 10.79
CA VAL A 239 -23.87 3.83 9.54
C VAL A 239 -23.67 2.65 8.60
N GLN A 240 -24.31 2.71 7.44
CA GLN A 240 -24.18 1.73 6.36
C GLN A 240 -23.16 2.16 5.30
N GLY A 241 -22.97 3.46 5.17
CA GLY A 241 -22.00 3.96 4.23
C GLY A 241 -21.83 5.47 4.29
N ILE A 242 -20.88 5.91 3.51
CA ILE A 242 -20.50 7.31 3.35
C ILE A 242 -20.36 7.66 1.88
N CYS A 243 -20.68 8.92 1.52
CA CYS A 243 -20.40 9.48 0.21
C CYS A 243 -19.66 10.81 0.42
N LEU A 244 -18.48 10.95 -0.16
CA LEU A 244 -17.63 12.12 -0.03
C LEU A 244 -17.63 12.90 -1.34
N LEU A 245 -18.16 14.11 -1.30
CA LEU A 245 -18.21 15.07 -2.39
C LEU A 245 -17.05 16.08 -2.25
N ASP A 246 -16.87 16.95 -3.24
CA ASP A 246 -15.84 18.00 -3.16
C ASP A 246 -16.09 19.00 -2.01
N THR A 247 -17.34 19.20 -1.63
CA THR A 247 -17.75 20.22 -0.62
C THR A 247 -18.41 19.64 0.61
N ASN A 248 -18.91 18.41 0.54
CA ASN A 248 -19.73 17.81 1.58
C ASN A 248 -19.42 16.33 1.80
N LEU A 249 -19.62 15.88 3.04
CA LEU A 249 -19.67 14.48 3.42
C LEU A 249 -21.13 14.10 3.69
N ILE A 250 -21.59 13.01 3.10
CA ILE A 250 -22.89 12.41 3.38
C ILE A 250 -22.67 11.12 4.16
N ILE A 251 -23.27 11.01 5.33
CA ILE A 251 -23.30 9.77 6.15
C ILE A 251 -24.72 9.24 6.09
N PHE A 252 -24.88 7.96 5.76
CA PHE A 252 -26.21 7.37 5.63
C PHE A 252 -26.36 6.03 6.36
N GLY A 253 -27.57 5.81 6.86
CA GLY A 253 -28.05 4.57 7.43
C GLY A 253 -29.12 3.93 6.53
N GLN A 254 -30.04 3.17 7.12
CA GLN A 254 -31.09 2.48 6.36
C GLN A 254 -32.12 3.44 5.75
N THR A 255 -32.55 4.43 6.53
CA THR A 255 -33.62 5.35 6.11
C THR A 255 -33.23 6.81 6.17
N THR A 256 -32.12 7.13 6.83
CA THR A 256 -31.68 8.49 7.12
C THR A 256 -30.34 8.77 6.46
N TRP A 257 -30.16 9.97 5.96
CA TRP A 257 -28.84 10.49 5.58
C TRP A 257 -28.64 11.91 6.07
N VAL A 258 -27.40 12.23 6.39
CA VAL A 258 -27.02 13.47 7.02
C VAL A 258 -25.86 14.12 6.26
N PHE A 259 -25.97 15.38 5.98
CA PHE A 259 -24.95 16.19 5.33
C PHE A 259 -24.05 16.87 6.34
N PHE A 260 -22.78 16.83 6.08
CA PHE A 260 -21.75 17.56 6.81
C PHE A 260 -20.91 18.39 5.85
N ASP A 261 -20.46 19.55 6.28
CA ASP A 261 -19.38 20.24 5.60
C ASP A 261 -18.02 19.56 5.88
N LEU A 262 -16.99 19.96 5.17
CA LEU A 262 -15.65 19.39 5.33
C LEU A 262 -14.93 19.81 6.63
N THR A 263 -15.58 20.60 7.49
CA THR A 263 -15.14 20.89 8.87
C THR A 263 -15.76 19.93 9.90
N GLY A 264 -16.66 19.06 9.44
CA GLY A 264 -17.40 18.11 10.30
C GLY A 264 -18.64 18.71 10.93
N LYS A 265 -19.12 19.89 10.49
CA LYS A 265 -20.34 20.49 11.00
C LYS A 265 -21.54 19.99 10.22
N GLN A 266 -22.55 19.50 10.96
CA GLN A 266 -23.82 19.06 10.36
C GLN A 266 -24.54 20.21 9.70
N GLN A 267 -24.99 20.00 8.47
CA GLN A 267 -25.74 20.96 7.66
C GLN A 267 -27.24 20.59 7.58
N GLU A 268 -27.54 19.42 7.15
CA GLU A 268 -28.90 18.96 6.90
C GLU A 268 -29.06 17.48 7.24
N LYS A 269 -30.26 17.09 7.65
CA LYS A 269 -30.65 15.70 7.88
C LYS A 269 -31.92 15.42 7.08
N ARG A 270 -31.93 14.32 6.32
CA ARG A 270 -33.07 13.88 5.52
C ARG A 270 -33.44 12.44 5.84
N LYS A 271 -34.67 12.07 5.58
CA LYS A 271 -35.19 10.72 5.80
C LYS A 271 -36.09 10.31 4.64
N ILE A 272 -35.99 9.06 4.20
CA ILE A 272 -36.93 8.47 3.24
C ILE A 272 -38.13 7.85 3.97
N SER A 273 -39.10 7.36 3.20
CA SER A 273 -40.30 6.67 3.75
C SER A 273 -39.86 5.48 4.62
N ARG A 274 -40.68 5.13 5.64
CA ARG A 274 -40.37 4.04 6.58
C ARG A 274 -40.25 2.66 5.94
N ASP A 275 -40.83 2.50 4.75
CA ASP A 275 -40.89 1.20 4.04
C ASP A 275 -39.75 1.04 3.02
N ASP A 276 -38.92 2.04 2.85
CA ASP A 276 -37.82 2.06 1.90
C ASP A 276 -36.45 2.00 2.62
N TYR A 277 -35.48 1.36 1.99
CA TYR A 277 -34.11 1.20 2.54
C TYR A 277 -33.05 1.74 1.57
N ILE A 278 -32.20 2.63 2.03
CA ILE A 278 -31.06 3.10 1.24
C ILE A 278 -30.08 1.95 1.07
N LEU A 279 -29.73 1.65 -0.18
CA LEU A 279 -28.70 0.67 -0.52
C LEU A 279 -27.34 1.33 -0.64
N VAL A 280 -27.30 2.45 -1.36
CA VAL A 280 -26.06 3.20 -1.58
C VAL A 280 -26.36 4.64 -1.98
N ILE A 281 -25.47 5.56 -1.61
CA ILE A 281 -25.44 6.91 -2.16
C ILE A 281 -24.18 7.02 -3.03
N VAL A 282 -24.35 7.43 -4.28
CA VAL A 282 -23.28 7.52 -5.27
C VAL A 282 -23.14 8.97 -5.72
N MET A 283 -21.91 9.42 -5.80
CA MET A 283 -21.59 10.70 -6.43
C MET A 283 -21.66 10.57 -7.95
N GLU A 284 -22.45 11.41 -8.59
CA GLU A 284 -22.59 11.46 -10.04
C GLU A 284 -21.71 12.58 -10.65
N SER A 285 -21.61 13.69 -9.95
CA SER A 285 -20.77 14.83 -10.32
C SER A 285 -20.26 15.52 -9.05
N LYS A 286 -19.56 16.64 -9.21
CA LYS A 286 -19.12 17.48 -8.07
C LYS A 286 -20.27 18.02 -7.23
N THR A 287 -21.47 18.13 -7.81
CA THR A 287 -22.66 18.74 -7.21
C THR A 287 -23.87 17.82 -7.17
N ASP A 288 -23.80 16.68 -7.84
CA ASP A 288 -24.94 15.79 -7.97
C ASP A 288 -24.62 14.43 -7.32
N TYR A 289 -25.59 13.90 -6.60
CA TYR A 289 -25.52 12.57 -6.04
C TYR A 289 -26.84 11.81 -6.27
N SER A 290 -26.77 10.51 -6.42
CA SER A 290 -27.93 9.64 -6.55
C SER A 290 -28.07 8.74 -5.34
N ILE A 291 -29.29 8.61 -4.85
CA ILE A 291 -29.66 7.64 -3.84
C ILE A 291 -30.29 6.45 -4.55
N ILE A 292 -29.73 5.28 -4.33
CA ILE A 292 -30.30 4.02 -4.78
C ILE A 292 -30.91 3.36 -3.54
N TYR A 293 -32.19 3.12 -3.59
CA TYR A 293 -32.92 2.53 -2.48
C TYR A 293 -33.83 1.39 -2.93
N TRP A 294 -34.15 0.54 -1.99
CA TRP A 294 -35.07 -0.55 -2.17
C TRP A 294 -36.45 -0.14 -1.64
N SER A 295 -37.49 -0.27 -2.47
CA SER A 295 -38.86 -0.08 -2.02
C SER A 295 -39.31 -1.28 -1.17
N GLY A 296 -39.75 -0.99 0.05
CA GLY A 296 -40.15 -2.00 1.04
C GLY A 296 -41.47 -2.74 0.73
N ASP A 297 -42.14 -2.46 -0.41
CA ASP A 297 -43.30 -3.21 -0.84
C ASP A 297 -42.92 -4.65 -1.22
N MET A 298 -43.08 -5.56 -0.29
CA MET A 298 -42.78 -6.99 -0.46
C MET A 298 -43.59 -7.64 -1.60
N ALA A 299 -44.68 -7.04 -2.01
CA ALA A 299 -45.52 -7.54 -3.11
C ALA A 299 -44.94 -7.12 -4.48
N LYS A 300 -44.23 -6.04 -4.54
CA LYS A 300 -43.57 -5.53 -5.76
C LYS A 300 -42.20 -4.91 -5.42
N PRO A 301 -41.21 -5.75 -5.10
CA PRO A 301 -39.91 -5.24 -4.80
C PRO A 301 -39.32 -4.51 -6.02
N ALA A 302 -38.92 -3.26 -5.86
CA ALA A 302 -38.34 -2.44 -6.91
C ALA A 302 -37.13 -1.67 -6.39
N MET A 303 -36.09 -1.58 -7.20
CA MET A 303 -35.00 -0.61 -6.99
C MET A 303 -35.43 0.72 -7.60
N ALA A 304 -35.32 1.78 -6.83
CA ALA A 304 -35.52 3.14 -7.29
C ALA A 304 -34.22 3.94 -7.21
N ILE A 305 -34.06 4.90 -8.10
CA ILE A 305 -32.92 5.81 -8.14
C ILE A 305 -33.45 7.23 -8.17
N GLU A 306 -33.04 8.04 -7.23
CA GLU A 306 -33.35 9.48 -7.21
C GLU A 306 -32.06 10.28 -7.23
N THR A 307 -31.99 11.25 -8.14
CA THR A 307 -30.83 12.14 -8.27
C THR A 307 -31.13 13.50 -7.65
N TYR A 308 -30.21 13.95 -6.82
CA TYR A 308 -30.31 15.21 -6.09
C TYR A 308 -29.14 16.10 -6.42
N LYS A 309 -29.37 17.42 -6.35
CA LYS A 309 -28.31 18.43 -6.40
C LYS A 309 -27.96 18.88 -4.99
N VAL A 310 -26.66 18.98 -4.71
CA VAL A 310 -26.21 19.67 -3.50
C VAL A 310 -26.43 21.16 -3.73
N CYS A 311 -27.32 21.74 -2.95
CA CYS A 311 -27.47 23.21 -2.97
C CYS A 311 -26.19 23.84 -2.42
N SER A 312 -25.54 24.64 -3.24
CA SER A 312 -24.36 25.46 -2.90
C SER A 312 -24.71 26.55 -1.88
#